data_bf831124782da4f7391683e712b0149a
#
_entry.id   bf831124782da4f7391683e712b0149a
#
_cell.length_a   1.000
_cell.length_b   1.000
_cell.length_c   1.000
_cell.angle_alpha   90.00
_cell.angle_beta   90.00
_cell.angle_gamma   90.00
#
_symmetry.space_group_name_H-M   'P 1'
#
loop_
_entity.id
_entity.type
_entity.pdbx_description
1 polymer ?
#
loop_
_entity_poly.entity_id
_entity_poly.type
_entity_poly.pdbx_seq_one_letter_code
_entity_poly.pdbx_strand_id
1 'polypeptide(L)'
;RLEKRLGKNEQLSMEKFRIYLQMKDDKKAFQEIESLVNEYPADMRYQVILGDVYLQNGKKEEAYEAYQKVLSVEPDNPMALFSMASYYEQTGQKELYQQQLDTLLLNKKVTPDTKISVMRQVIVENEQSSVKDSTEVIALFDRMMEQDLDDPQIPMLYAQYLLSKSMEAE
;
A
#
# COMPACT_ATOMS: atom_id res chain seq x y z
N ARG A 1 16.99 24.58 16.45
CA ARG A 1 18.32 24.69 17.10
C ARG A 1 18.88 23.35 17.59
N LEU A 2 18.02 22.43 18.08
CA LEU A 2 18.42 21.10 18.57
C LEU A 2 18.81 20.15 17.41
N GLU A 3 18.05 20.15 16.30
CA GLU A 3 18.33 19.33 15.11
C GLU A 3 19.71 19.62 14.49
N LYS A 4 20.16 20.86 14.53
CA LYS A 4 21.52 21.25 14.05
C LYS A 4 22.65 20.69 14.91
N ARG A 5 22.38 20.30 16.15
CA ARG A 5 23.39 19.79 17.11
C ARG A 5 23.39 18.27 17.27
N LEU A 6 22.26 17.59 17.03
CA LEU A 6 22.05 16.17 17.33
C LEU A 6 21.82 15.30 16.09
N GLY A 7 21.82 15.91 14.90
CA GLY A 7 21.34 15.27 13.69
C GLY A 7 19.80 15.28 13.61
N LYS A 8 19.27 14.92 12.46
CA LYS A 8 17.83 14.84 12.26
C LYS A 8 17.30 13.60 13.00
N ASN A 9 16.34 13.81 13.88
CA ASN A 9 15.70 12.68 14.56
C ASN A 9 14.62 12.13 13.62
N GLU A 10 14.82 10.92 13.13
CA GLU A 10 13.90 10.18 12.24
C GLU A 10 12.44 10.23 12.75
N GLN A 11 12.25 9.92 14.01
CA GLN A 11 10.95 9.88 14.65
C GLN A 11 10.28 11.27 14.67
N LEU A 12 11.04 12.30 14.97
CA LEU A 12 10.54 13.69 14.96
C LEU A 12 10.17 14.15 13.54
N SER A 13 10.96 13.77 12.54
CA SER A 13 10.66 14.12 11.14
C SER A 13 9.41 13.40 10.64
N MET A 14 9.20 12.13 10.99
CA MET A 14 7.98 11.41 10.68
C MET A 14 6.75 12.01 11.38
N GLU A 15 6.86 12.44 12.64
CA GLU A 15 5.76 13.13 13.33
C GLU A 15 5.45 14.50 12.69
N LYS A 16 6.46 15.26 12.32
CA LYS A 16 6.27 16.52 11.57
C LYS A 16 5.58 16.26 10.23
N PHE A 17 6.02 15.23 9.50
CA PHE A 17 5.41 14.83 8.24
C PHE A 17 3.91 14.56 8.42
N ARG A 18 3.52 13.75 9.40
CA ARG A 18 2.12 13.44 9.71
C ARG A 18 1.31 14.69 10.08
N ILE A 19 1.86 15.56 10.91
CA ILE A 19 1.23 16.82 11.29
C ILE A 19 1.00 17.71 10.06
N TYR A 20 1.99 17.85 9.17
CA TYR A 20 1.84 18.65 7.96
C TYR A 20 0.79 18.08 7.00
N LEU A 21 0.68 16.75 6.88
CA LEU A 21 -0.41 16.12 6.13
C LEU A 21 -1.79 16.44 6.74
N GLN A 22 -1.92 16.36 8.07
CA GLN A 22 -3.17 16.73 8.75
C GLN A 22 -3.54 18.21 8.56
N MET A 23 -2.53 19.08 8.53
CA MET A 23 -2.70 20.52 8.28
C MET A 23 -2.92 20.84 6.79
N LYS A 24 -2.84 19.86 5.89
CA LYS A 24 -2.86 20.02 4.42
C LYS A 24 -1.75 20.97 3.92
N ASP A 25 -0.62 20.99 4.63
CA ASP A 25 0.58 21.72 4.22
C ASP A 25 1.49 20.76 3.42
N ASP A 26 1.04 20.43 2.20
CA ASP A 26 1.70 19.45 1.33
C ASP A 26 3.15 19.81 1.05
N LYS A 27 3.46 21.12 0.96
CA LYS A 27 4.82 21.59 0.72
C LYS A 27 5.77 21.20 1.85
N LYS A 28 5.36 21.41 3.12
CA LYS A 28 6.20 21.05 4.27
C LYS A 28 6.23 19.54 4.48
N ALA A 29 5.11 18.83 4.26
CA ALA A 29 5.09 17.38 4.28
C ALA A 29 6.10 16.80 3.28
N PHE A 30 6.10 17.29 2.05
CA PHE A 30 7.05 16.89 1.02
C PHE A 30 8.51 17.14 1.43
N GLN A 31 8.81 18.31 1.97
CA GLN A 31 10.17 18.64 2.44
C GLN A 31 10.67 17.71 3.55
N GLU A 32 9.81 17.31 4.48
CA GLU A 32 10.19 16.39 5.55
C GLU A 32 10.47 14.98 5.01
N ILE A 33 9.61 14.45 4.12
CA ILE A 33 9.83 13.11 3.57
C ILE A 33 11.03 13.05 2.61
N GLU A 34 11.21 14.07 1.77
CA GLU A 34 12.37 14.20 0.89
C GLU A 34 13.68 14.24 1.70
N SER A 35 13.67 14.97 2.81
CA SER A 35 14.82 15.01 3.71
C SER A 35 15.12 13.66 4.36
N LEU A 36 14.08 12.87 4.72
CA LEU A 36 14.27 11.51 5.25
C LEU A 36 14.84 10.56 4.20
N VAL A 37 14.37 10.62 2.96
CA VAL A 37 14.94 9.85 1.84
C VAL A 37 16.43 10.15 1.64
N ASN A 38 16.81 11.42 1.75
CA ASN A 38 18.21 11.84 1.57
C ASN A 38 19.11 11.45 2.76
N GLU A 39 18.57 11.47 3.98
CA GLU A 39 19.33 11.14 5.18
C GLU A 39 19.42 9.62 5.43
N TYR A 40 18.40 8.88 5.01
CA TYR A 40 18.31 7.42 5.15
C TYR A 40 18.10 6.72 3.79
N PRO A 41 19.04 6.84 2.85
CA PRO A 41 18.83 6.36 1.47
C PRO A 41 18.70 4.83 1.34
N ALA A 42 19.11 4.08 2.35
CA ALA A 42 18.97 2.63 2.41
C ALA A 42 17.60 2.19 2.94
N ASP A 43 16.85 3.09 3.57
CA ASP A 43 15.49 2.78 4.08
C ASP A 43 14.44 3.04 3.01
N MET A 44 14.07 1.99 2.29
CA MET A 44 13.12 2.07 1.19
C MET A 44 11.71 2.48 1.59
N ARG A 45 11.35 2.41 2.89
CA ARG A 45 10.05 2.89 3.39
C ARG A 45 9.82 4.36 3.05
N TYR A 46 10.85 5.21 3.22
CA TYR A 46 10.73 6.65 2.91
C TYR A 46 10.57 6.90 1.42
N GLN A 47 11.21 6.08 0.58
CA GLN A 47 11.06 6.20 -0.86
C GLN A 47 9.64 5.83 -1.32
N VAL A 48 9.01 4.83 -0.69
CA VAL A 48 7.60 4.50 -0.94
C VAL A 48 6.69 5.65 -0.52
N ILE A 49 6.86 6.16 0.70
CA ILE A 49 6.06 7.29 1.23
C ILE A 49 6.21 8.54 0.33
N LEU A 50 7.41 8.81 -0.17
CA LEU A 50 7.64 9.91 -1.13
C LEU A 50 6.84 9.68 -2.42
N GLY A 51 6.83 8.45 -2.94
CA GLY A 51 6.00 8.06 -4.08
C GLY A 51 4.51 8.29 -3.82
N ASP A 52 4.01 7.92 -2.63
CA ASP A 52 2.61 8.12 -2.24
C ASP A 52 2.26 9.62 -2.18
N VAL A 53 3.16 10.45 -1.68
CA VAL A 53 2.98 11.92 -1.68
C VAL A 53 2.96 12.47 -3.11
N TYR A 54 3.81 11.99 -4.00
CA TYR A 54 3.76 12.34 -5.42
C TYR A 54 2.41 11.97 -6.04
N LEU A 55 1.94 10.74 -5.81
CA LEU A 55 0.68 10.25 -6.36
C LEU A 55 -0.52 11.08 -5.89
N GLN A 56 -0.59 11.38 -4.58
CA GLN A 56 -1.63 12.22 -3.99
C GLN A 56 -1.64 13.66 -4.57
N ASN A 57 -0.49 14.16 -4.99
CA ASN A 57 -0.34 15.47 -5.63
C ASN A 57 -0.47 15.42 -7.17
N GLY A 58 -0.91 14.31 -7.74
CA GLY A 58 -1.11 14.13 -9.17
C GLY A 58 0.16 14.01 -10.00
N LYS A 59 1.31 13.87 -9.35
CA LYS A 59 2.63 13.67 -9.98
C LYS A 59 2.86 12.19 -10.24
N LYS A 60 2.16 11.67 -11.25
CA LYS A 60 2.07 10.23 -11.52
C LYS A 60 3.41 9.64 -11.98
N GLU A 61 4.15 10.36 -12.80
CA GLU A 61 5.45 9.93 -13.32
C GLU A 61 6.47 9.78 -12.20
N GLU A 62 6.57 10.79 -11.33
CA GLU A 62 7.49 10.77 -10.20
C GLU A 62 7.11 9.69 -9.16
N ALA A 63 5.80 9.45 -8.97
CA ALA A 63 5.32 8.37 -8.11
C ALA A 63 5.75 7.00 -8.65
N TYR A 64 5.53 6.77 -9.95
CA TYR A 64 5.94 5.53 -10.61
C TYR A 64 7.45 5.28 -10.49
N GLU A 65 8.27 6.29 -10.79
CA GLU A 65 9.73 6.20 -10.66
C GLU A 65 10.18 5.88 -9.22
N ALA A 66 9.52 6.49 -8.23
CA ALA A 66 9.80 6.23 -6.82
C ALA A 66 9.53 4.77 -6.43
N TYR A 67 8.40 4.20 -6.86
CA TYR A 67 8.06 2.81 -6.61
C TYR A 67 8.98 1.84 -7.38
N GLN A 68 9.26 2.12 -8.63
CA GLN A 68 10.18 1.32 -9.44
C GLN A 68 11.60 1.27 -8.83
N LYS A 69 12.07 2.38 -8.29
CA LYS A 69 13.36 2.42 -7.59
C LYS A 69 13.36 1.47 -6.39
N VAL A 70 12.29 1.43 -5.60
CA VAL A 70 12.17 0.49 -4.48
C VAL A 70 12.15 -0.95 -4.98
N LEU A 71 11.30 -1.27 -5.95
CA LEU A 71 11.14 -2.62 -6.47
C LEU A 71 12.39 -3.13 -7.21
N SER A 72 13.25 -2.25 -7.72
CA SER A 72 14.54 -2.63 -8.29
C SER A 72 15.54 -3.13 -7.25
N VAL A 73 15.42 -2.68 -6.00
CA VAL A 73 16.29 -3.07 -4.88
C VAL A 73 15.63 -4.17 -4.03
N GLU A 74 14.34 -4.03 -3.77
CA GLU A 74 13.52 -4.93 -2.96
C GLU A 74 12.30 -5.38 -3.77
N PRO A 75 12.42 -6.37 -4.68
CA PRO A 75 11.33 -6.80 -5.57
C PRO A 75 10.08 -7.29 -4.83
N ASP A 76 10.25 -7.77 -3.60
CA ASP A 76 9.17 -8.29 -2.74
C ASP A 76 8.71 -7.26 -1.68
N ASN A 77 9.10 -5.99 -1.78
CA ASN A 77 8.70 -4.99 -0.79
C ASN A 77 7.18 -4.78 -0.80
N PRO A 78 6.47 -5.18 0.27
CA PRO A 78 5.00 -5.21 0.25
C PRO A 78 4.37 -3.81 0.19
N MET A 79 5.04 -2.80 0.75
CA MET A 79 4.55 -1.41 0.67
C MET A 79 4.63 -0.90 -0.77
N ALA A 80 5.76 -1.13 -1.45
CA ALA A 80 5.94 -0.69 -2.83
C ALA A 80 5.02 -1.45 -3.80
N LEU A 81 4.82 -2.75 -3.59
CA LEU A 81 3.89 -3.55 -4.39
C LEU A 81 2.45 -3.05 -4.24
N PHE A 82 2.03 -2.72 -3.01
CA PHE A 82 0.70 -2.19 -2.75
C PHE A 82 0.51 -0.78 -3.33
N SER A 83 1.48 0.12 -3.10
CA SER A 83 1.43 1.48 -3.66
C SER A 83 1.44 1.48 -5.19
N MET A 84 2.17 0.52 -5.81
CA MET A 84 2.14 0.34 -7.26
C MET A 84 0.77 -0.18 -7.73
N ALA A 85 0.11 -1.06 -6.99
CA ALA A 85 -1.25 -1.49 -7.29
C ALA A 85 -2.20 -0.27 -7.26
N SER A 86 -2.16 0.53 -6.19
CA SER A 86 -2.97 1.76 -6.09
C SER A 86 -2.68 2.75 -7.23
N TYR A 87 -1.43 2.85 -7.68
CA TYR A 87 -1.08 3.64 -8.86
C TYR A 87 -1.77 3.13 -10.13
N TYR A 88 -1.74 1.83 -10.38
CA TYR A 88 -2.39 1.23 -11.55
C TYR A 88 -3.91 1.38 -11.50
N GLU A 89 -4.52 1.26 -10.32
CA GLU A 89 -5.95 1.52 -10.12
C GLU A 89 -6.31 2.97 -10.49
N GLN A 90 -5.60 3.95 -9.92
CA GLN A 90 -5.85 5.38 -10.17
C GLN A 90 -5.55 5.81 -11.61
N THR A 91 -4.75 5.06 -12.34
CA THR A 91 -4.45 5.29 -13.76
C THR A 91 -5.33 4.47 -14.71
N GLY A 92 -6.25 3.67 -14.17
CA GLY A 92 -7.20 2.85 -14.94
C GLY A 92 -6.57 1.64 -15.61
N GLN A 93 -5.42 1.18 -15.16
CA GLN A 93 -4.68 0.03 -15.72
C GLN A 93 -5.08 -1.25 -14.98
N LYS A 94 -6.31 -1.70 -15.20
CA LYS A 94 -6.95 -2.78 -14.43
C LYS A 94 -6.16 -4.09 -14.44
N GLU A 95 -5.61 -4.49 -15.57
CA GLU A 95 -4.84 -5.73 -15.71
C GLU A 95 -3.54 -5.67 -14.88
N LEU A 96 -2.85 -4.53 -14.88
CA LEU A 96 -1.64 -4.33 -14.10
C LEU A 96 -1.94 -4.25 -12.60
N TYR A 97 -3.07 -3.65 -12.23
CA TYR A 97 -3.56 -3.66 -10.84
C TYR A 97 -3.74 -5.10 -10.33
N GLN A 98 -4.45 -5.94 -11.09
CA GLN A 98 -4.68 -7.34 -10.75
C GLN A 98 -3.37 -8.13 -10.63
N GLN A 99 -2.47 -7.99 -11.61
CA GLN A 99 -1.15 -8.64 -11.58
C GLN A 99 -0.32 -8.22 -10.36
N GLN A 100 -0.42 -6.95 -9.97
CA GLN A 100 0.32 -6.42 -8.84
C GLN A 100 -0.24 -6.95 -7.51
N LEU A 101 -1.57 -7.03 -7.37
CA LEU A 101 -2.21 -7.66 -6.22
C LEU A 101 -1.86 -9.14 -6.12
N ASP A 102 -1.88 -9.88 -7.22
CA ASP A 102 -1.47 -11.29 -7.23
C ASP A 102 -0.01 -11.45 -6.82
N THR A 103 0.88 -10.61 -7.34
CA THR A 103 2.30 -10.61 -6.94
C THR A 103 2.46 -10.45 -5.44
N LEU A 104 1.70 -9.53 -4.82
CA LEU A 104 1.74 -9.28 -3.38
C LEU A 104 1.09 -10.42 -2.57
N LEU A 105 -0.14 -10.78 -2.92
CA LEU A 105 -0.95 -11.69 -2.11
C LEU A 105 -0.51 -13.16 -2.22
N LEU A 106 0.02 -13.56 -3.38
CA LEU A 106 0.50 -14.92 -3.61
C LEU A 106 1.99 -15.10 -3.23
N ASN A 107 2.69 -14.04 -2.86
CA ASN A 107 4.07 -14.11 -2.44
C ASN A 107 4.19 -14.75 -1.04
N LYS A 108 4.93 -15.87 -0.96
CA LYS A 108 5.15 -16.61 0.31
C LYS A 108 6.00 -15.83 1.33
N LYS A 109 6.77 -14.84 0.88
CA LYS A 109 7.59 -14.00 1.77
C LYS A 109 6.78 -12.91 2.47
N VAL A 110 5.60 -12.57 1.95
CA VAL A 110 4.70 -11.59 2.57
C VAL A 110 3.94 -12.25 3.71
N THR A 111 3.96 -11.62 4.88
CA THR A 111 3.34 -12.17 6.08
C THR A 111 1.81 -12.23 5.96
N PRO A 112 1.13 -13.19 6.63
CA PRO A 112 -0.33 -13.26 6.66
C PRO A 112 -0.99 -11.94 7.11
N ASP A 113 -0.46 -11.29 8.13
CA ASP A 113 -0.98 -9.99 8.62
C ASP A 113 -0.96 -8.91 7.54
N THR A 114 0.11 -8.85 6.75
CA THR A 114 0.20 -7.91 5.62
C THR A 114 -0.83 -8.24 4.55
N LYS A 115 -0.97 -9.52 4.17
CA LYS A 115 -1.98 -9.97 3.20
C LYS A 115 -3.40 -9.64 3.66
N ILE A 116 -3.70 -9.86 4.93
CA ILE A 116 -5.00 -9.52 5.53
C ILE A 116 -5.25 -8.01 5.48
N SER A 117 -4.26 -7.20 5.81
CA SER A 117 -4.37 -5.74 5.74
C SER A 117 -4.66 -5.27 4.32
N VAL A 118 -3.98 -5.83 3.32
CA VAL A 118 -4.22 -5.53 1.90
C VAL A 118 -5.62 -5.98 1.48
N MET A 119 -6.04 -7.21 1.84
CA MET A 119 -7.37 -7.70 1.49
C MET A 119 -8.49 -6.87 2.12
N ARG A 120 -8.32 -6.41 3.36
CA ARG A 120 -9.27 -5.49 4.00
C ARG A 120 -9.38 -4.16 3.23
N GLN A 121 -8.26 -3.63 2.75
CA GLN A 121 -8.25 -2.43 1.94
C GLN A 121 -8.97 -2.64 0.60
N VAL A 122 -8.67 -3.73 -0.10
CA VAL A 122 -9.35 -4.12 -1.36
C VAL A 122 -10.86 -4.27 -1.16
N ILE A 123 -11.29 -4.87 -0.06
CA ILE A 123 -12.73 -4.99 0.29
C ILE A 123 -13.34 -3.60 0.46
N VAL A 124 -12.72 -2.72 1.23
CA VAL A 124 -13.22 -1.36 1.47
C VAL A 124 -13.31 -0.56 0.16
N GLU A 125 -12.30 -0.63 -0.68
CA GLU A 125 -12.28 0.05 -1.99
C GLU A 125 -13.39 -0.48 -2.91
N ASN A 126 -13.58 -1.81 -2.95
CA ASN A 126 -14.67 -2.43 -3.70
C ASN A 126 -16.06 -1.97 -3.20
N GLU A 127 -16.27 -1.90 -1.88
CA GLU A 127 -17.52 -1.44 -1.29
C GLU A 127 -17.81 0.05 -1.54
N GLN A 128 -16.78 0.87 -1.69
CA GLN A 128 -16.89 2.29 -2.01
C GLN A 128 -17.01 2.56 -3.51
N SER A 129 -16.71 1.57 -4.35
CA SER A 129 -16.84 1.68 -5.80
C SER A 129 -18.30 1.83 -6.22
N SER A 130 -18.53 2.55 -7.32
CA SER A 130 -19.86 2.66 -7.94
C SER A 130 -20.38 1.34 -8.51
N VAL A 131 -19.48 0.41 -8.83
CA VAL A 131 -19.78 -0.96 -9.25
C VAL A 131 -19.16 -1.89 -8.22
N LYS A 132 -20.01 -2.38 -7.30
CA LYS A 132 -19.61 -3.34 -6.27
C LYS A 132 -19.51 -4.73 -6.90
N ASP A 133 -18.32 -5.09 -7.35
CA ASP A 133 -18.06 -6.40 -7.95
C ASP A 133 -17.38 -7.34 -6.95
N SER A 134 -18.19 -8.06 -6.17
CA SER A 134 -17.68 -9.06 -5.22
C SER A 134 -16.95 -10.23 -5.90
N THR A 135 -17.15 -10.43 -7.20
CA THR A 135 -16.52 -11.52 -7.95
C THR A 135 -15.01 -11.39 -7.97
N GLU A 136 -14.48 -10.18 -8.14
CA GLU A 136 -13.03 -9.93 -8.12
C GLU A 136 -12.43 -10.22 -6.75
N VAL A 137 -13.08 -9.77 -5.67
CA VAL A 137 -12.63 -10.03 -4.30
C VAL A 137 -12.63 -11.51 -3.97
N ILE A 138 -13.70 -12.22 -4.37
CA ILE A 138 -13.81 -13.69 -4.22
C ILE A 138 -12.69 -14.38 -4.97
N ALA A 139 -12.44 -14.00 -6.24
CA ALA A 139 -11.39 -14.60 -7.05
C ALA A 139 -9.97 -14.39 -6.46
N LEU A 140 -9.73 -13.27 -5.79
CA LEU A 140 -8.48 -13.06 -5.06
C LEU A 140 -8.36 -14.03 -3.88
N PHE A 141 -9.41 -14.17 -3.07
CA PHE A 141 -9.42 -15.15 -1.97
C PHE A 141 -9.22 -16.57 -2.46
N ASP A 142 -9.93 -16.98 -3.54
CA ASP A 142 -9.81 -18.33 -4.09
C ASP A 142 -8.36 -18.64 -4.50
N ARG A 143 -7.69 -17.72 -5.20
CA ARG A 143 -6.26 -17.88 -5.55
C ARG A 143 -5.35 -17.96 -4.33
N MET A 144 -5.65 -17.21 -3.28
CA MET A 144 -4.90 -17.30 -2.02
C MET A 144 -5.12 -18.65 -1.33
N MET A 145 -6.36 -19.16 -1.37
CA MET A 145 -6.73 -20.45 -0.77
C MET A 145 -6.16 -21.68 -1.50
N GLU A 146 -5.79 -21.54 -2.79
CA GLU A 146 -5.06 -22.59 -3.53
C GLU A 146 -3.63 -22.79 -3.00
N GLN A 147 -3.12 -21.84 -2.22
CA GLN A 147 -1.85 -22.00 -1.54
C GLN A 147 -2.04 -22.82 -0.26
N ASP A 148 -1.03 -23.60 0.10
CA ASP A 148 -1.00 -24.28 1.41
C ASP A 148 -0.78 -23.21 2.50
N LEU A 149 -1.88 -22.84 3.17
CA LEU A 149 -1.90 -21.79 4.18
C LEU A 149 -1.81 -22.44 5.56
N ASP A 150 -0.67 -22.27 6.22
CA ASP A 150 -0.49 -22.68 7.62
C ASP A 150 -1.27 -21.76 8.59
N ASP A 151 -1.63 -20.55 8.15
CA ASP A 151 -2.28 -19.53 8.99
C ASP A 151 -3.80 -19.50 8.74
N PRO A 152 -4.64 -19.67 9.78
CA PRO A 152 -6.10 -19.70 9.64
C PRO A 152 -6.75 -18.33 9.42
N GLN A 153 -6.03 -17.23 9.56
CA GLN A 153 -6.60 -15.88 9.53
C GLN A 153 -7.15 -15.51 8.15
N ILE A 154 -6.47 -15.93 7.07
CA ILE A 154 -6.94 -15.67 5.69
C ILE A 154 -8.24 -16.43 5.41
N PRO A 155 -8.34 -17.76 5.65
CA PRO A 155 -9.61 -18.49 5.57
C PRO A 155 -10.73 -17.88 6.42
N MET A 156 -10.42 -17.43 7.62
CA MET A 156 -11.40 -16.76 8.49
C MET A 156 -11.92 -15.46 7.90
N LEU A 157 -11.03 -14.62 7.37
CA LEU A 157 -11.41 -13.37 6.71
C LEU A 157 -12.29 -13.64 5.48
N TYR A 158 -11.95 -14.67 4.70
CA TYR A 158 -12.75 -15.07 3.55
C TYR A 158 -14.15 -15.55 3.96
N ALA A 159 -14.25 -16.40 4.97
CA ALA A 159 -15.54 -16.84 5.50
C ALA A 159 -16.40 -15.66 6.01
N GLN A 160 -15.82 -14.72 6.70
CA GLN A 160 -16.50 -13.50 7.15
C GLN A 160 -17.01 -12.66 5.97
N TYR A 161 -16.20 -12.51 4.93
CA TYR A 161 -16.59 -11.79 3.72
C TYR A 161 -17.78 -12.47 3.01
N LEU A 162 -17.74 -13.78 2.82
CA LEU A 162 -18.84 -14.54 2.19
C LEU A 162 -20.13 -14.44 3.01
N LEU A 163 -20.05 -14.51 4.34
CA LEU A 163 -21.20 -14.34 5.21
C LEU A 163 -21.81 -12.95 5.08
N SER A 164 -20.99 -11.90 5.03
CA SER A 164 -21.49 -10.54 4.85
C SER A 164 -22.24 -10.39 3.51
N LYS A 165 -21.74 -11.00 2.44
CA LYS A 165 -22.41 -10.95 1.12
C LYS A 165 -23.69 -11.78 1.05
N SER A 166 -23.77 -12.90 1.74
CA SER A 166 -25.00 -13.66 1.82
C SER A 166 -26.11 -12.92 2.57
N MET A 167 -25.77 -12.18 3.62
CA MET A 167 -26.73 -11.36 4.39
C MET A 167 -27.21 -10.11 3.64
N GLU A 168 -26.42 -9.59 2.69
CA GLU A 168 -26.82 -8.47 1.84
C GLU A 168 -27.78 -8.90 0.70
N ALA A 169 -27.80 -10.19 0.37
CA ALA A 169 -28.62 -10.74 -0.70
C ALA A 169 -30.03 -11.18 -0.26
N GLU A 170 -30.30 -11.26 1.05
CA GLU A 170 -31.61 -11.50 1.68
C GLU A 170 -32.35 -10.19 1.97
#